data_c09f0401577ef9820774b3c6f0aa6d59
#
_entry.id   c09f0401577ef9820774b3c6f0aa6d59
#
_cell.length_a   1.000
_cell.length_b   1.000
_cell.length_c   1.000
_cell.angle_alpha   90.00
_cell.angle_beta   90.00
_cell.angle_gamma   90.00
#
_symmetry.space_group_name_H-M   'P 1'
#
loop_
_entity.id
_entity.type
_entity.pdbx_description
1 polymer ?
#
loop_
_entity_poly.entity_id
_entity_poly.type
_entity_poly.pdbx_seq_one_letter_code
_entity_poly.pdbx_strand_id
1 'polypeptide(L)'
;MLLAREDAIIQAVNRLLADKGFDAMTVDQVAADVGIAKASLYKHFPSKEDLAAAAMVSVMQRAQAFLDTLPAEASAIDKLRTVVQWTMGLKLAGEMPSLPSQNSSLRTALMGNKAYMDGLMDVSDRLGAWIEAAQAQGDINPKLPAIAVLYTFYARACDPVLEFLKMSDLHSNEEIISLVMSTCFDGLNARPA
;
A
#
# COMPACT_ATOMS: atom_id res chain seq x y z
N MET A 1 -22.69 -10.50 -12.70
CA MET A 1 -22.31 -11.74 -11.99
C MET A 1 -20.84 -12.12 -12.12
N LEU A 2 -20.19 -12.04 -13.28
CA LEU A 2 -18.76 -12.35 -13.45
C LEU A 2 -17.86 -11.35 -12.71
N LEU A 3 -18.04 -10.06 -12.91
CA LEU A 3 -17.26 -8.99 -12.26
C LEU A 3 -17.30 -9.07 -10.72
N ALA A 4 -18.50 -9.26 -10.14
CA ALA A 4 -18.63 -9.39 -8.67
C ALA A 4 -17.89 -10.62 -8.10
N ARG A 5 -17.64 -11.63 -8.94
CA ARG A 5 -16.90 -12.84 -8.54
C ARG A 5 -15.40 -12.60 -8.60
N GLU A 6 -14.91 -11.88 -9.61
CA GLU A 6 -13.50 -11.46 -9.70
C GLU A 6 -13.13 -10.53 -8.56
N ASP A 7 -13.98 -9.57 -8.22
CA ASP A 7 -13.77 -8.67 -7.07
C ASP A 7 -13.66 -9.46 -5.75
N ALA A 8 -14.54 -10.45 -5.54
CA ALA A 8 -14.47 -11.30 -4.34
C ALA A 8 -13.17 -12.11 -4.27
N ILE A 9 -12.70 -12.63 -5.41
CA ILE A 9 -11.40 -13.33 -5.50
C ILE A 9 -10.26 -12.36 -5.16
N ILE A 10 -10.22 -11.19 -5.78
CA ILE A 10 -9.18 -10.18 -5.55
C ILE A 10 -9.15 -9.74 -4.07
N GLN A 11 -10.31 -9.54 -3.44
CA GLN A 11 -10.40 -9.21 -2.03
C GLN A 11 -9.86 -10.33 -1.13
N ALA A 12 -10.20 -11.60 -1.42
CA ALA A 12 -9.67 -12.75 -0.70
C ALA A 12 -8.13 -12.83 -0.82
N VAL A 13 -7.61 -12.62 -2.02
CA VAL A 13 -6.15 -12.59 -2.26
C VAL A 13 -5.49 -11.44 -1.49
N ASN A 14 -6.06 -10.23 -1.52
CA ASN A 14 -5.52 -9.09 -0.79
C ASN A 14 -5.42 -9.38 0.72
N ARG A 15 -6.46 -9.97 1.33
CA ARG A 15 -6.44 -10.38 2.74
C ARG A 15 -5.34 -11.41 3.02
N LEU A 16 -5.21 -12.44 2.19
CA LEU A 16 -4.20 -13.48 2.36
C LEU A 16 -2.77 -12.95 2.15
N LEU A 17 -2.58 -12.03 1.20
CA LEU A 17 -1.29 -11.36 0.98
C LEU A 17 -0.93 -10.44 2.16
N ALA A 18 -1.89 -9.79 2.78
CA ALA A 18 -1.68 -8.96 3.96
C ALA A 18 -1.34 -9.80 5.20
N ASP A 19 -2.02 -10.93 5.39
CA ASP A 19 -1.88 -11.81 6.56
C ASP A 19 -0.59 -12.67 6.49
N LYS A 20 -0.31 -13.28 5.34
CA LYS A 20 0.74 -14.32 5.20
C LYS A 20 1.84 -13.98 4.20
N GLY A 21 1.63 -12.99 3.38
CA GLY A 21 2.49 -12.71 2.24
C GLY A 21 2.34 -13.71 1.10
N PHE A 22 3.00 -13.42 -0.02
CA PHE A 22 2.88 -14.21 -1.25
C PHE A 22 3.37 -15.66 -1.07
N ASP A 23 4.51 -15.86 -0.43
CA ASP A 23 5.13 -17.19 -0.40
C ASP A 23 4.26 -18.21 0.37
N ALA A 24 3.64 -17.79 1.48
CA ALA A 24 2.79 -18.64 2.31
C ALA A 24 1.33 -18.75 1.84
N MET A 25 0.87 -17.85 0.96
CA MET A 25 -0.45 -17.94 0.36
C MET A 25 -0.54 -19.13 -0.58
N THR A 26 -1.66 -19.86 -0.58
CA THR A 26 -1.93 -20.93 -1.53
C THR A 26 -3.21 -20.67 -2.31
N VAL A 27 -3.28 -21.15 -3.56
CA VAL A 27 -4.48 -21.04 -4.40
C VAL A 27 -5.67 -21.80 -3.80
N ASP A 28 -5.40 -22.89 -3.07
CA ASP A 28 -6.45 -23.63 -2.35
C ASP A 28 -7.11 -22.82 -1.25
N GLN A 29 -6.32 -22.01 -0.52
CA GLN A 29 -6.86 -21.10 0.49
C GLN A 29 -7.75 -20.02 -0.12
N VAL A 30 -7.35 -19.44 -1.26
CA VAL A 30 -8.19 -18.48 -1.99
C VAL A 30 -9.49 -19.11 -2.45
N ALA A 31 -9.42 -20.32 -3.02
CA ALA A 31 -10.59 -21.06 -3.49
C ALA A 31 -11.58 -21.36 -2.34
N ALA A 32 -11.05 -21.76 -1.18
CA ALA A 32 -11.83 -22.03 0.02
C ALA A 32 -12.48 -20.76 0.58
N ASP A 33 -11.75 -19.64 0.65
CA ASP A 33 -12.24 -18.36 1.18
C ASP A 33 -13.39 -17.79 0.32
N VAL A 34 -13.32 -17.97 -1.00
CA VAL A 34 -14.36 -17.51 -1.94
C VAL A 34 -15.48 -18.54 -2.12
N GLY A 35 -15.29 -19.78 -1.67
CA GLY A 35 -16.27 -20.87 -1.83
C GLY A 35 -16.42 -21.37 -3.27
N ILE A 36 -15.31 -21.43 -4.03
CA ILE A 36 -15.30 -21.90 -5.42
C ILE A 36 -14.29 -23.04 -5.63
N ALA A 37 -14.47 -23.81 -6.70
CA ALA A 37 -13.49 -24.83 -7.07
C ALA A 37 -12.18 -24.18 -7.58
N LYS A 38 -11.03 -24.74 -7.20
CA LYS A 38 -9.70 -24.32 -7.66
C LYS A 38 -9.60 -24.20 -9.18
N ALA A 39 -10.21 -25.15 -9.92
CA ALA A 39 -10.28 -25.11 -11.37
C ALA A 39 -11.00 -23.87 -11.93
N SER A 40 -11.92 -23.28 -11.15
CA SER A 40 -12.58 -22.02 -11.52
C SER A 40 -11.67 -20.82 -11.39
N LEU A 41 -10.77 -20.80 -10.40
CA LEU A 41 -9.74 -19.76 -10.25
C LEU A 41 -8.80 -19.74 -11.46
N TYR A 42 -8.30 -20.91 -11.86
CA TYR A 42 -7.37 -21.02 -12.99
C TYR A 42 -7.99 -20.65 -14.36
N LYS A 43 -9.32 -20.57 -14.47
CA LYS A 43 -9.97 -20.01 -15.67
C LYS A 43 -9.82 -18.49 -15.77
N HIS A 44 -9.70 -17.80 -14.63
CA HIS A 44 -9.56 -16.35 -14.57
C HIS A 44 -8.09 -15.92 -14.41
N PHE A 45 -7.32 -16.68 -13.64
CA PHE A 45 -5.93 -16.39 -13.32
C PHE A 45 -5.07 -17.62 -13.54
N PRO A 46 -4.27 -17.66 -14.63
CA PRO A 46 -3.51 -18.84 -15.04
C PRO A 46 -2.48 -19.33 -14.02
N SER A 47 -1.97 -18.45 -13.16
CA SER A 47 -0.96 -18.76 -12.16
C SER A 47 -1.26 -18.10 -10.81
N LYS A 48 -0.54 -18.50 -9.77
CA LYS A 48 -0.57 -17.85 -8.46
C LYS A 48 -0.03 -16.42 -8.56
N GLU A 49 0.97 -16.21 -9.40
CA GLU A 49 1.58 -14.91 -9.68
C GLU A 49 0.56 -13.98 -10.35
N ASP A 50 -0.20 -14.43 -11.35
CA ASP A 50 -1.23 -13.63 -12.01
C ASP A 50 -2.34 -13.24 -11.04
N LEU A 51 -2.74 -14.17 -10.18
CA LEU A 51 -3.73 -13.96 -9.15
C LEU A 51 -3.28 -12.89 -8.15
N ALA A 52 -2.04 -12.99 -7.67
CA ALA A 52 -1.45 -12.01 -6.76
C ALA A 52 -1.18 -10.66 -7.44
N ALA A 53 -0.76 -10.67 -8.71
CA ALA A 53 -0.56 -9.45 -9.49
C ALA A 53 -1.87 -8.68 -9.70
N ALA A 54 -2.99 -9.37 -9.96
CA ALA A 54 -4.30 -8.73 -10.06
C ALA A 54 -4.72 -8.04 -8.74
N ALA A 55 -4.41 -8.66 -7.60
CA ALA A 55 -4.63 -8.06 -6.29
C ALA A 55 -3.76 -6.79 -6.09
N MET A 56 -2.50 -6.83 -6.51
CA MET A 56 -1.60 -5.66 -6.42
C MET A 56 -2.03 -4.54 -7.39
N VAL A 57 -2.55 -4.87 -8.57
CA VAL A 57 -3.18 -3.88 -9.48
C VAL A 57 -4.37 -3.21 -8.81
N SER A 58 -5.23 -3.98 -8.13
CA SER A 58 -6.37 -3.43 -7.37
C SER A 58 -5.92 -2.46 -6.26
N VAL A 59 -4.79 -2.72 -5.60
CA VAL A 59 -4.20 -1.78 -4.63
C VAL A 59 -3.81 -0.46 -5.28
N MET A 60 -3.17 -0.50 -6.47
CA MET A 60 -2.80 0.70 -7.20
C MET A 60 -4.06 1.50 -7.63
N GLN A 61 -5.09 0.82 -8.12
CA GLN A 61 -6.36 1.45 -8.49
C GLN A 61 -7.04 2.11 -7.28
N ARG A 62 -7.04 1.46 -6.12
CA ARG A 62 -7.54 2.05 -4.85
C ARG A 62 -6.74 3.29 -4.46
N ALA A 63 -5.41 3.25 -4.60
CA ALA A 63 -4.55 4.40 -4.33
C ALA A 63 -4.88 5.57 -5.28
N GLN A 64 -4.95 5.33 -6.58
CA GLN A 64 -5.33 6.34 -7.57
C GLN A 64 -6.71 6.96 -7.25
N ALA A 65 -7.72 6.13 -7.02
CA ALA A 65 -9.05 6.58 -6.65
C ALA A 65 -9.04 7.42 -5.36
N PHE A 66 -8.26 7.03 -4.36
CA PHE A 66 -8.09 7.81 -3.14
C PHE A 66 -7.43 9.18 -3.40
N LEU A 67 -6.36 9.22 -4.20
CA LEU A 67 -5.71 10.47 -4.58
C LEU A 67 -6.68 11.44 -5.29
N ASP A 68 -7.63 10.92 -6.08
CA ASP A 68 -8.65 11.71 -6.78
C ASP A 68 -9.69 12.33 -5.82
N THR A 69 -9.84 11.79 -4.62
CA THR A 69 -10.76 12.36 -3.60
C THR A 69 -10.17 13.53 -2.82
N LEU A 70 -8.84 13.74 -2.91
CA LEU A 70 -8.19 14.79 -2.13
C LEU A 70 -8.57 16.18 -2.64
N PRO A 71 -8.89 17.15 -1.75
CA PRO A 71 -9.26 18.48 -2.15
C PRO A 71 -8.16 19.15 -3.00
N ALA A 72 -8.52 19.75 -4.11
CA ALA A 72 -7.59 20.40 -5.02
C ALA A 72 -6.80 21.53 -4.32
N GLU A 73 -7.49 22.28 -3.45
CA GLU A 73 -6.97 23.41 -2.68
C GLU A 73 -6.13 23.05 -1.46
N ALA A 74 -6.14 21.78 -1.03
CA ALA A 74 -5.31 21.36 0.10
C ALA A 74 -3.82 21.52 -0.22
N SER A 75 -3.04 21.93 0.80
CA SER A 75 -1.60 22.08 0.66
C SER A 75 -0.93 20.76 0.25
N ALA A 76 0.23 20.84 -0.39
CA ALA A 76 1.00 19.67 -0.79
C ALA A 76 1.35 18.78 0.41
N ILE A 77 1.77 19.38 1.52
CA ILE A 77 2.10 18.65 2.73
C ILE A 77 0.88 17.97 3.37
N ASP A 78 -0.30 18.60 3.35
CA ASP A 78 -1.53 18.00 3.88
C ASP A 78 -1.98 16.81 3.03
N LYS A 79 -1.89 16.91 1.70
CA LYS A 79 -2.13 15.78 0.79
C LYS A 79 -1.21 14.61 1.10
N LEU A 80 0.09 14.87 1.24
CA LEU A 80 1.08 13.83 1.57
C LEU A 80 0.79 13.19 2.94
N ARG A 81 0.49 13.99 3.98
CA ARG A 81 0.11 13.47 5.31
C ARG A 81 -1.13 12.60 5.23
N THR A 82 -2.14 13.03 4.49
CA THR A 82 -3.40 12.29 4.32
C THR A 82 -3.18 10.95 3.63
N VAL A 83 -2.34 10.91 2.59
CA VAL A 83 -1.99 9.65 1.89
C VAL A 83 -1.25 8.69 2.82
N VAL A 84 -0.24 9.15 3.55
CA VAL A 84 0.54 8.32 4.47
C VAL A 84 -0.37 7.79 5.60
N GLN A 85 -1.22 8.63 6.17
CA GLN A 85 -2.19 8.23 7.19
C GLN A 85 -3.17 7.16 6.67
N TRP A 86 -3.74 7.36 5.48
CA TRP A 86 -4.65 6.41 4.83
C TRP A 86 -3.97 5.06 4.60
N THR A 87 -2.73 5.08 4.09
CA THR A 87 -1.94 3.86 3.81
C THR A 87 -1.70 3.05 5.09
N MET A 88 -1.34 3.72 6.20
CA MET A 88 -1.16 3.06 7.50
C MET A 88 -2.48 2.52 8.04
N GLY A 89 -3.59 3.21 7.82
CA GLY A 89 -4.93 2.73 8.16
C GLY A 89 -5.26 1.42 7.46
N LEU A 90 -4.99 1.33 6.15
CA LEU A 90 -5.16 0.08 5.38
C LEU A 90 -4.26 -1.05 5.91
N LYS A 91 -3.01 -0.74 6.28
CA LYS A 91 -2.09 -1.74 6.85
C LYS A 91 -2.63 -2.30 8.17
N LEU A 92 -3.07 -1.45 9.08
CA LEU A 92 -3.65 -1.87 10.38
C LEU A 92 -4.99 -2.61 10.24
N ALA A 93 -5.75 -2.32 9.18
CA ALA A 93 -6.98 -3.04 8.84
C ALA A 93 -6.72 -4.41 8.18
N GLY A 94 -5.46 -4.76 7.85
CA GLY A 94 -5.14 -5.99 7.13
C GLY A 94 -5.53 -5.96 5.65
N GLU A 95 -5.64 -4.77 5.07
CA GLU A 95 -6.06 -4.55 3.68
C GLU A 95 -4.91 -4.12 2.75
N MET A 96 -3.70 -3.98 3.28
CA MET A 96 -2.50 -3.63 2.53
C MET A 96 -1.61 -4.88 2.41
N PRO A 97 -1.46 -5.44 1.19
CA PRO A 97 -0.55 -6.55 0.94
C PRO A 97 0.89 -6.22 1.34
N SER A 98 1.60 -7.21 1.85
CA SER A 98 3.04 -7.08 2.08
C SER A 98 3.79 -7.01 0.76
N LEU A 99 4.86 -6.21 0.71
CA LEU A 99 5.73 -6.17 -0.46
C LEU A 99 6.40 -7.56 -0.67
N PRO A 100 6.47 -8.04 -1.92
CA PRO A 100 7.15 -9.29 -2.20
C PRO A 100 8.65 -9.17 -1.89
N SER A 101 9.25 -10.26 -1.39
CA SER A 101 10.68 -10.34 -1.17
C SER A 101 11.46 -10.12 -2.47
N GLN A 102 12.73 -9.74 -2.37
CA GLN A 102 13.55 -9.44 -3.57
C GLN A 102 13.66 -10.63 -4.53
N ASN A 103 13.62 -11.85 -4.01
CA ASN A 103 13.74 -13.09 -4.78
C ASN A 103 12.38 -13.73 -5.12
N SER A 104 11.26 -13.05 -4.85
CA SER A 104 9.92 -13.56 -5.11
C SER A 104 9.60 -13.59 -6.60
N SER A 105 8.98 -14.68 -7.09
CA SER A 105 8.45 -14.76 -8.44
C SER A 105 7.35 -13.71 -8.70
N LEU A 106 6.61 -13.32 -7.66
CA LEU A 106 5.64 -12.22 -7.74
C LEU A 106 6.31 -10.91 -8.14
N ARG A 107 7.50 -10.60 -7.61
CA ARG A 107 8.22 -9.38 -8.02
C ARG A 107 8.49 -9.35 -9.52
N THR A 108 8.94 -10.47 -10.08
CA THR A 108 9.18 -10.59 -11.53
C THR A 108 7.88 -10.42 -12.31
N ALA A 109 6.79 -11.03 -11.86
CA ALA A 109 5.48 -10.91 -12.49
C ALA A 109 4.96 -9.45 -12.45
N LEU A 110 5.12 -8.76 -11.34
CA LEU A 110 4.72 -7.34 -11.20
C LEU A 110 5.52 -6.41 -12.12
N MET A 111 6.82 -6.62 -12.24
CA MET A 111 7.67 -5.83 -13.16
C MET A 111 7.28 -6.00 -14.63
N GLY A 112 6.73 -7.17 -14.99
CA GLY A 112 6.19 -7.44 -16.33
C GLY A 112 4.71 -7.05 -16.51
N ASN A 113 4.01 -6.69 -15.44
CA ASN A 113 2.59 -6.36 -15.49
C ASN A 113 2.38 -4.88 -15.80
N LYS A 114 1.92 -4.58 -17.03
CA LYS A 114 1.72 -3.21 -17.48
C LYS A 114 0.77 -2.42 -16.59
N ALA A 115 -0.37 -2.99 -16.21
CA ALA A 115 -1.36 -2.28 -15.41
C ALA A 115 -0.82 -1.91 -14.02
N TYR A 116 -0.04 -2.81 -13.40
CA TYR A 116 0.63 -2.52 -12.14
C TYR A 116 1.67 -1.41 -12.28
N MET A 117 2.52 -1.49 -13.30
CA MET A 117 3.59 -0.50 -13.54
C MET A 117 3.02 0.87 -13.88
N ASP A 118 1.99 0.94 -14.73
CA ASP A 118 1.31 2.20 -15.06
C ASP A 118 0.70 2.84 -13.79
N GLY A 119 0.03 2.05 -12.95
CA GLY A 119 -0.54 2.54 -11.69
C GLY A 119 0.52 3.00 -10.69
N LEU A 120 1.63 2.26 -10.57
CA LEU A 120 2.75 2.62 -9.70
C LEU A 120 3.42 3.93 -10.17
N MET A 121 3.59 4.09 -11.48
CA MET A 121 4.16 5.33 -12.06
C MET A 121 3.24 6.52 -11.81
N ASP A 122 1.93 6.41 -12.09
CA ASP A 122 0.97 7.49 -11.87
C ASP A 122 0.95 7.95 -10.40
N VAL A 123 0.87 7.00 -9.45
CA VAL A 123 0.93 7.32 -8.01
C VAL A 123 2.26 7.97 -7.65
N SER A 124 3.39 7.45 -8.17
CA SER A 124 4.72 8.00 -7.90
C SER A 124 4.88 9.43 -8.43
N ASP A 125 4.40 9.71 -9.64
CA ASP A 125 4.49 11.03 -10.28
C ASP A 125 3.66 12.06 -9.50
N ARG A 126 2.44 11.70 -9.08
CA ARG A 126 1.56 12.57 -8.29
C ARG A 126 2.16 12.89 -6.92
N LEU A 127 2.65 11.87 -6.20
CA LEU A 127 3.32 12.09 -4.90
C LEU A 127 4.62 12.86 -5.08
N GLY A 128 5.41 12.60 -6.12
CA GLY A 128 6.62 13.29 -6.45
C GLY A 128 6.38 14.80 -6.65
N ALA A 129 5.37 15.17 -7.43
CA ALA A 129 4.98 16.55 -7.64
C ALA A 129 4.59 17.26 -6.32
N TRP A 130 3.87 16.59 -5.42
CA TRP A 130 3.53 17.15 -4.11
C TRP A 130 4.76 17.25 -3.18
N ILE A 131 5.70 16.31 -3.26
CA ILE A 131 6.96 16.39 -2.50
C ILE A 131 7.76 17.61 -2.93
N GLU A 132 7.93 17.81 -4.25
CA GLU A 132 8.65 18.98 -4.79
C GLU A 132 7.96 20.30 -4.41
N ALA A 133 6.62 20.35 -4.46
CA ALA A 133 5.87 21.52 -4.02
C ALA A 133 6.04 21.79 -2.53
N ALA A 134 5.99 20.76 -1.67
CA ALA A 134 6.20 20.90 -0.23
C ALA A 134 7.66 21.31 0.11
N GLN A 135 8.64 20.85 -0.68
CA GLN A 135 10.03 21.30 -0.58
C GLN A 135 10.20 22.78 -0.93
N ALA A 136 9.53 23.23 -2.00
CA ALA A 136 9.54 24.63 -2.42
C ALA A 136 8.86 25.56 -1.40
N GLN A 137 7.87 25.05 -0.65
CA GLN A 137 7.19 25.77 0.43
C GLN A 137 7.94 25.72 1.76
N GLY A 138 8.98 24.87 1.88
CA GLY A 138 9.77 24.71 3.10
C GLY A 138 9.16 23.74 4.13
N ASP A 139 8.07 23.04 3.77
CA ASP A 139 7.42 22.04 4.65
C ASP A 139 8.21 20.72 4.69
N ILE A 140 8.92 20.39 3.62
CA ILE A 140 9.86 19.25 3.54
C ILE A 140 11.26 19.80 3.27
N ASN A 141 12.27 19.20 3.90
CA ASN A 141 13.66 19.59 3.74
C ASN A 141 14.09 19.53 2.26
N PRO A 142 14.41 20.67 1.61
CA PRO A 142 14.76 20.72 0.19
C PRO A 142 16.13 20.10 -0.13
N LYS A 143 16.94 19.76 0.88
CA LYS A 143 18.23 19.05 0.68
C LYS A 143 18.06 17.55 0.48
N LEU A 144 16.89 17.01 0.78
CA LEU A 144 16.61 15.58 0.55
C LEU A 144 16.21 15.37 -0.91
N PRO A 145 16.78 14.37 -1.60
CA PRO A 145 16.27 13.96 -2.91
C PRO A 145 14.79 13.58 -2.83
N ALA A 146 13.94 14.09 -3.73
CA ALA A 146 12.49 13.80 -3.71
C ALA A 146 12.21 12.28 -3.73
N ILE A 147 13.03 11.51 -4.46
CA ILE A 147 12.91 10.05 -4.50
C ILE A 147 13.15 9.38 -3.13
N ALA A 148 14.04 9.92 -2.29
CA ALA A 148 14.26 9.40 -0.95
C ALA A 148 13.06 9.66 -0.03
N VAL A 149 12.42 10.82 -0.18
CA VAL A 149 11.18 11.15 0.53
C VAL A 149 10.05 10.23 0.07
N LEU A 150 9.89 10.03 -1.23
CA LEU A 150 8.89 9.12 -1.81
C LEU A 150 9.02 7.70 -1.27
N TYR A 151 10.23 7.14 -1.27
CA TYR A 151 10.45 5.80 -0.71
C TYR A 151 10.25 5.73 0.80
N THR A 152 10.49 6.82 1.53
CA THR A 152 10.15 6.90 2.96
C THR A 152 8.63 6.79 3.17
N PHE A 153 7.82 7.42 2.31
CA PHE A 153 6.36 7.29 2.38
C PHE A 153 5.88 5.90 1.96
N TYR A 154 6.44 5.31 0.92
CA TYR A 154 6.13 3.93 0.55
C TYR A 154 6.48 2.92 1.65
N ALA A 155 7.57 3.15 2.39
CA ALA A 155 7.92 2.31 3.51
C ALA A 155 6.84 2.30 4.61
N ARG A 156 6.06 3.37 4.77
CA ARG A 156 4.95 3.43 5.74
C ARG A 156 3.82 2.46 5.41
N ALA A 157 3.62 2.12 4.13
CA ALA A 157 2.64 1.11 3.71
C ALA A 157 2.97 -0.30 4.23
N CYS A 158 4.25 -0.56 4.53
CA CYS A 158 4.74 -1.87 4.96
C CYS A 158 5.52 -1.78 6.28
N ASP A 159 5.28 -0.73 7.08
CA ASP A 159 6.05 -0.46 8.29
C ASP A 159 5.76 -1.52 9.38
N PRO A 160 6.74 -2.32 9.77
CA PRO A 160 6.57 -3.31 10.83
C PRO A 160 6.29 -2.67 12.19
N VAL A 161 6.65 -1.40 12.40
CA VAL A 161 6.40 -0.70 13.66
C VAL A 161 4.90 -0.62 13.96
N LEU A 162 4.04 -0.49 12.93
CA LEU A 162 2.59 -0.52 13.10
C LEU A 162 2.12 -1.82 13.75
N GLU A 163 2.66 -2.96 13.29
CA GLU A 163 2.30 -4.27 13.83
C GLU A 163 2.87 -4.49 15.24
N PHE A 164 4.11 -4.08 15.49
CA PHE A 164 4.73 -4.19 16.82
C PHE A 164 3.97 -3.36 17.87
N LEU A 165 3.56 -2.14 17.53
CA LEU A 165 2.76 -1.30 18.42
C LEU A 165 1.37 -1.92 18.65
N LYS A 166 0.73 -2.47 17.61
CA LYS A 166 -0.55 -3.16 17.72
C LYS A 166 -0.48 -4.39 18.62
N MET A 167 0.59 -5.19 18.50
CA MET A 167 0.82 -6.37 19.33
C MET A 167 1.03 -6.05 20.82
N SER A 168 1.45 -4.83 21.15
CA SER A 168 1.63 -4.40 22.53
C SER A 168 0.31 -4.22 23.28
N ASP A 169 -0.80 -4.06 22.55
CA ASP A 169 -2.16 -3.79 23.07
C ASP A 169 -2.26 -2.56 23.99
N LEU A 170 -1.29 -1.64 23.86
CA LEU A 170 -1.20 -0.43 24.67
C LEU A 170 -1.82 0.81 23.98
N HIS A 171 -2.08 0.72 22.68
CA HIS A 171 -2.50 1.86 21.86
C HIS A 171 -3.63 1.48 20.90
N SER A 172 -4.57 2.38 20.68
CA SER A 172 -5.55 2.27 19.60
C SER A 172 -4.89 2.41 18.22
N ASN A 173 -5.59 1.99 17.17
CA ASN A 173 -5.08 2.16 15.80
C ASN A 173 -4.82 3.64 15.47
N GLU A 174 -5.67 4.55 15.93
CA GLU A 174 -5.53 6.00 15.74
C GLU A 174 -4.28 6.54 16.44
N GLU A 175 -4.02 6.10 17.67
CA GLU A 175 -2.81 6.47 18.43
C GLU A 175 -1.56 5.93 17.73
N ILE A 176 -1.56 4.68 17.27
CA ILE A 176 -0.44 4.07 16.54
C ILE A 176 -0.12 4.90 15.28
N ILE A 177 -1.14 5.23 14.49
CA ILE A 177 -0.97 6.06 13.30
C ILE A 177 -0.38 7.42 13.68
N SER A 178 -0.92 8.07 14.70
CA SER A 178 -0.44 9.38 15.16
C SER A 178 1.03 9.34 15.58
N LEU A 179 1.45 8.32 16.32
CA LEU A 179 2.84 8.11 16.73
C LEU A 179 3.78 7.96 15.53
N VAL A 180 3.41 7.09 14.57
CA VAL A 180 4.24 6.85 13.38
C VAL A 180 4.23 8.06 12.45
N MET A 181 3.11 8.78 12.31
CA MET A 181 3.04 10.05 11.58
C MET A 181 4.00 11.09 12.16
N SER A 182 4.03 11.23 13.49
CA SER A 182 4.95 12.17 14.15
C SER A 182 6.41 11.81 13.87
N THR A 183 6.80 10.52 13.96
CA THR A 183 8.17 10.14 13.63
C THR A 183 8.52 10.38 12.15
N CYS A 184 7.54 10.26 11.26
CA CYS A 184 7.75 10.43 9.82
C CYS A 184 7.90 11.90 9.41
N PHE A 185 7.05 12.79 9.95
CA PHE A 185 6.97 14.18 9.51
C PHE A 185 7.65 15.16 10.45
N ASP A 186 7.71 14.84 11.76
CA ASP A 186 8.32 15.72 12.75
C ASP A 186 9.72 15.27 13.16
N GLY A 187 10.06 14.00 12.90
CA GLY A 187 11.35 13.40 13.27
C GLY A 187 11.40 12.93 14.73
N LEU A 188 12.55 12.39 15.12
CA LEU A 188 12.79 11.84 16.47
C LEU A 188 13.42 12.84 17.43
N ASN A 189 13.97 13.93 16.93
CA ASN A 189 14.61 14.93 17.78
C ASN A 189 13.56 15.79 18.49
N ALA A 190 13.76 16.03 19.80
CA ALA A 190 12.99 17.01 20.51
C ALA A 190 13.18 18.39 19.85
N ARG A 191 12.07 19.06 19.52
CA ARG A 191 12.14 20.45 19.06
C ARG A 191 12.53 21.32 20.26
N PRO A 192 13.48 22.25 20.12
CA PRO A 192 13.68 23.26 21.17
C PRO A 192 12.37 24.02 21.37
N ALA A 193 11.99 24.18 22.65
CA ALA A 193 10.79 24.89 23.05
C ALA A 193 10.86 26.38 22.63
#